data_96261dfb9d79fbfe244d53259685dabf
#
_entry.id   96261dfb9d79fbfe244d53259685dabf
#
_cell.length_a   1.000
_cell.length_b   1.000
_cell.length_c   1.000
_cell.angle_alpha   90.00
_cell.angle_beta   90.00
_cell.angle_gamma   90.00
#
_symmetry.space_group_name_H-M   'P 1'
#
loop_
_entity.id
_entity.type
_entity.pdbx_description
1 polymer ?
#
loop_
_entity_poly.entity_id
_entity_poly.type
_entity_poly.pdbx_seq_one_letter_code
_entity_poly.pdbx_strand_id
1 'polypeptide(L)'
;GGFCVENRYVAGQKQWNATKTENADYKEWRELNARWYQFGAFVPLYRAHGQYPFREIWEIAPEGHPAYQSVVYYTKLRYNMMPYIYSLAGMTWFDDYTIMRPLVMDFTADAEVNDIGDQFMFGPSFMVSPVYRYGDRSREIYFPQAEGWYDFYSGKFQAGGERKVIEAPYERIPLYVRRSEEHTS
;
A
#
# COMPACT_ATOMS: atom_id res chain seq x y z
N GLY A 1 -8.06 -7.18 -6.46
CA GLY A 1 -6.94 -6.76 -7.26
C GLY A 1 -6.94 -7.41 -8.62
N GLY A 2 -6.72 -6.62 -9.64
CA GLY A 2 -6.73 -7.08 -11.01
C GLY A 2 -5.34 -7.45 -11.51
N PHE A 3 -4.84 -8.61 -11.18
CA PHE A 3 -3.63 -9.12 -11.82
C PHE A 3 -3.88 -10.51 -12.42
N CYS A 4 -3.22 -10.79 -13.53
CA CYS A 4 -3.31 -12.07 -14.20
C CYS A 4 -2.51 -13.13 -13.42
N VAL A 5 -3.12 -14.29 -13.22
CA VAL A 5 -2.47 -15.41 -12.54
C VAL A 5 -1.74 -16.27 -13.55
N GLU A 6 -0.48 -16.53 -13.29
CA GLU A 6 0.34 -17.44 -14.08
C GLU A 6 0.22 -18.89 -13.57
N ASN A 7 0.29 -19.85 -14.48
CA ASN A 7 0.20 -21.28 -14.15
C ASN A 7 1.28 -21.74 -13.14
N ARG A 8 2.43 -21.08 -13.12
CA ARG A 8 3.52 -21.38 -12.17
C ARG A 8 3.08 -21.12 -10.72
N TYR A 9 2.30 -20.08 -10.45
CA TYR A 9 1.75 -19.81 -9.11
C TYR A 9 0.73 -20.88 -8.69
N VAL A 10 -0.08 -21.34 -9.66
CA VAL A 10 -1.01 -22.46 -9.44
C VAL A 10 -0.24 -23.72 -9.02
N ALA A 11 0.82 -24.05 -9.74
CA ALA A 11 1.68 -25.22 -9.44
C ALA A 11 2.38 -25.04 -8.08
N GLY A 12 2.89 -23.84 -7.81
CA GLY A 12 3.57 -23.50 -6.55
C GLY A 12 2.68 -23.68 -5.32
N GLN A 13 1.45 -23.17 -5.36
CA GLN A 13 0.51 -23.33 -4.25
C GLN A 13 0.03 -24.79 -4.10
N LYS A 14 -0.17 -25.51 -5.19
CA LYS A 14 -0.50 -26.94 -5.12
C LYS A 14 0.62 -27.76 -4.44
N GLN A 15 1.88 -27.48 -4.78
CA GLN A 15 3.03 -28.10 -4.13
C GLN A 15 3.07 -27.77 -2.63
N TRP A 16 2.93 -26.49 -2.28
CA TRP A 16 2.88 -26.08 -0.88
C TRP A 16 1.77 -26.80 -0.11
N ASN A 17 0.57 -26.87 -0.67
CA ASN A 17 -0.56 -27.53 -0.01
C ASN A 17 -0.32 -29.03 0.20
N ALA A 18 0.33 -29.68 -0.75
CA ALA A 18 0.62 -31.12 -0.67
C ALA A 18 1.78 -31.47 0.26
N THR A 19 2.85 -30.67 0.25
CA THR A 19 4.13 -31.06 0.88
C THR A 19 4.59 -30.12 1.99
N LYS A 20 3.98 -28.93 2.10
CA LYS A 20 4.43 -27.80 2.94
C LYS A 20 5.86 -27.34 2.62
N THR A 21 6.35 -27.66 1.44
CA THR A 21 7.67 -27.23 0.94
C THR A 21 7.50 -26.02 0.02
N GLU A 22 8.18 -24.94 0.34
CA GLU A 22 8.17 -23.74 -0.48
C GLU A 22 9.05 -23.91 -1.71
N ASN A 23 8.56 -23.47 -2.85
CA ASN A 23 9.35 -23.23 -4.05
C ASN A 23 9.41 -21.71 -4.36
N ALA A 24 10.22 -21.34 -5.36
CA ALA A 24 10.41 -19.95 -5.75
C ALA A 24 9.10 -19.27 -6.19
N ASP A 25 8.29 -19.99 -6.98
CA ASP A 25 7.03 -19.45 -7.50
C ASP A 25 6.00 -19.19 -6.41
N TYR A 26 5.95 -20.03 -5.38
CA TYR A 26 5.07 -19.81 -4.25
C TYR A 26 5.54 -18.67 -3.34
N LYS A 27 6.85 -18.49 -3.19
CA LYS A 27 7.42 -17.34 -2.46
C LYS A 27 7.08 -16.03 -3.16
N GLU A 28 7.20 -15.98 -4.47
CA GLU A 28 6.81 -14.82 -5.26
C GLU A 28 5.31 -14.55 -5.18
N TRP A 29 4.47 -15.58 -5.33
CA TRP A 29 3.02 -15.49 -5.16
C TRP A 29 2.64 -14.92 -3.79
N ARG A 30 3.30 -15.39 -2.74
CA ARG A 30 3.08 -14.90 -1.36
C ARG A 30 3.41 -13.43 -1.22
N GLU A 31 4.58 -12.99 -1.72
CA GLU A 31 4.97 -11.59 -1.67
C GLU A 31 4.05 -10.72 -2.51
N LEU A 32 3.69 -11.16 -3.71
CA LEU A 32 2.74 -10.46 -4.57
C LEU A 32 1.42 -10.19 -3.83
N ASN A 33 0.86 -11.19 -3.17
CA ASN A 33 -0.38 -11.02 -2.41
C ASN A 33 -0.18 -10.10 -1.19
N ALA A 34 0.91 -10.25 -0.44
CA ALA A 34 1.20 -9.38 0.69
C ALA A 34 1.28 -7.91 0.26
N ARG A 35 1.99 -7.60 -0.84
CA ARG A 35 2.07 -6.24 -1.40
C ARG A 35 0.72 -5.73 -1.91
N TRP A 36 -0.10 -6.58 -2.51
CA TRP A 36 -1.46 -6.22 -2.91
C TRP A 36 -2.38 -5.94 -1.71
N TYR A 37 -2.24 -6.64 -0.60
CA TYR A 37 -2.99 -6.33 0.63
C TYR A 37 -2.52 -5.01 1.26
N GLN A 38 -1.21 -4.72 1.23
CA GLN A 38 -0.66 -3.44 1.67
C GLN A 38 -1.25 -2.28 0.85
N PHE A 39 -1.19 -2.37 -0.47
CA PHE A 39 -1.80 -1.40 -1.38
C PHE A 39 -3.32 -1.33 -1.21
N GLY A 40 -3.98 -2.49 -1.16
CA GLY A 40 -5.43 -2.62 -1.04
C GLY A 40 -6.03 -1.91 0.18
N ALA A 41 -5.27 -1.81 1.29
CA ALA A 41 -5.73 -1.08 2.47
C ALA A 41 -6.00 0.41 2.19
N PHE A 42 -5.41 0.98 1.13
CA PHE A 42 -5.52 2.38 0.74
C PHE A 42 -6.22 2.58 -0.61
N VAL A 43 -7.15 1.70 -0.95
CA VAL A 43 -8.04 1.86 -2.11
C VAL A 43 -9.50 1.80 -1.66
N PRO A 44 -10.45 2.37 -2.41
CA PRO A 44 -11.87 2.37 -2.01
C PRO A 44 -12.45 0.97 -1.79
N LEU A 45 -12.14 0.02 -2.68
CA LEU A 45 -12.60 -1.36 -2.58
C LEU A 45 -11.49 -2.28 -2.09
N TYR A 46 -11.63 -2.82 -0.89
CA TYR A 46 -10.68 -3.76 -0.29
C TYR A 46 -11.30 -5.16 -0.16
N ARG A 47 -10.87 -6.08 -1.01
CA ARG A 47 -11.31 -7.49 -0.97
C ARG A 47 -10.33 -8.42 -1.68
N ALA A 48 -10.18 -9.63 -1.18
CA ALA A 48 -9.62 -10.74 -1.94
C ALA A 48 -10.69 -11.27 -2.90
N HIS A 49 -10.31 -11.53 -4.16
CA HIS A 49 -11.20 -12.06 -5.17
C HIS A 49 -10.43 -12.82 -6.25
N GLY A 50 -10.97 -13.91 -6.72
CA GLY A 50 -10.44 -14.68 -7.83
C GLY A 50 -10.54 -16.18 -7.61
N GLN A 51 -10.20 -16.92 -8.68
CA GLN A 51 -10.10 -18.37 -8.64
C GLN A 51 -8.76 -18.80 -8.03
N TYR A 52 -8.54 -20.12 -7.98
CA TYR A 52 -7.26 -20.72 -7.60
C TYR A 52 -6.08 -20.11 -8.40
N PRO A 53 -4.93 -19.80 -7.80
CA PRO A 53 -4.54 -20.05 -6.43
C PRO A 53 -5.26 -19.12 -5.42
N PHE A 54 -5.57 -19.66 -4.25
CA PHE A 54 -6.31 -18.98 -3.21
C PHE A 54 -5.54 -17.78 -2.64
N ARG A 55 -6.28 -16.73 -2.27
CA ARG A 55 -5.74 -15.43 -1.83
C ARG A 55 -6.19 -15.04 -0.42
N GLU A 56 -6.90 -15.93 0.27
CA GLU A 56 -7.30 -15.71 1.64
C GLU A 56 -6.06 -15.68 2.54
N ILE A 57 -6.15 -14.93 3.63
CA ILE A 57 -5.01 -14.67 4.53
C ILE A 57 -4.31 -15.96 4.95
N TRP A 58 -5.09 -16.96 5.32
CA TRP A 58 -4.59 -18.28 5.78
C TRP A 58 -4.05 -19.17 4.64
N GLU A 59 -4.38 -18.84 3.40
CA GLU A 59 -3.86 -19.55 2.22
C GLU A 59 -2.59 -18.91 1.66
N ILE A 60 -2.34 -17.64 1.96
CA ILE A 60 -1.13 -16.92 1.52
C ILE A 60 0.08 -17.41 2.31
N ALA A 61 -0.06 -17.52 3.63
CA ALA A 61 1.04 -17.89 4.52
C ALA A 61 0.53 -18.45 5.84
N PRO A 62 1.33 -19.30 6.52
CA PRO A 62 1.00 -19.74 7.86
C PRO A 62 1.06 -18.59 8.87
N GLU A 63 0.32 -18.71 9.94
CA GLU A 63 0.41 -17.80 11.09
C GLU A 63 1.86 -17.72 11.57
N GLY A 64 2.34 -16.52 11.88
CA GLY A 64 3.73 -16.27 12.25
C GLY A 64 4.67 -15.97 11.07
N HIS A 65 4.30 -16.27 9.84
CA HIS A 65 5.07 -15.82 8.67
C HIS A 65 4.91 -14.30 8.46
N PRO A 66 5.99 -13.57 8.06
CA PRO A 66 5.91 -12.12 7.84
C PRO A 66 4.80 -11.68 6.88
N ALA A 67 4.51 -12.46 5.83
CA ALA A 67 3.40 -12.19 4.92
C ALA A 67 2.04 -12.23 5.63
N TYR A 68 1.80 -13.25 6.47
CA TYR A 68 0.56 -13.36 7.24
C TYR A 68 0.41 -12.17 8.18
N GLN A 69 1.47 -11.86 8.92
CA GLN A 69 1.49 -10.73 9.86
C GLN A 69 1.22 -9.40 9.15
N SER A 70 1.86 -9.18 8.00
CA SER A 70 1.61 -7.99 7.17
C SER A 70 0.16 -7.89 6.74
N VAL A 71 -0.41 -8.95 6.17
CA VAL A 71 -1.80 -8.97 5.69
C VAL A 71 -2.78 -8.71 6.84
N VAL A 72 -2.58 -9.33 7.99
CA VAL A 72 -3.41 -9.11 9.19
C VAL A 72 -3.28 -7.66 9.68
N TYR A 73 -2.05 -7.13 9.72
CA TYR A 73 -1.80 -5.74 10.13
C TYR A 73 -2.57 -4.75 9.24
N TYR A 74 -2.43 -4.84 7.92
CA TYR A 74 -3.08 -3.91 7.00
C TYR A 74 -4.60 -4.09 6.95
N THR A 75 -5.09 -5.31 7.15
CA THR A 75 -6.52 -5.55 7.31
C THR A 75 -7.06 -4.84 8.56
N LYS A 76 -6.40 -5.00 9.71
CA LYS A 76 -6.76 -4.30 10.96
C LYS A 76 -6.64 -2.77 10.81
N LEU A 77 -5.55 -2.29 10.19
CA LEU A 77 -5.36 -0.87 9.91
C LEU A 77 -6.52 -0.32 9.06
N ARG A 78 -6.93 -1.04 8.03
CA ARG A 78 -8.09 -0.67 7.20
C ARG A 78 -9.36 -0.51 8.03
N TYR A 79 -9.64 -1.44 8.96
CA TYR A 79 -10.79 -1.32 9.86
C TYR A 79 -10.66 -0.14 10.82
N ASN A 80 -9.48 0.11 11.35
CA ASN A 80 -9.23 1.27 12.22
C ASN A 80 -9.39 2.60 11.47
N MET A 81 -9.08 2.64 10.16
CA MET A 81 -9.30 3.81 9.31
C MET A 81 -10.76 3.97 8.83
N MET A 82 -11.69 3.10 9.23
CA MET A 82 -13.07 3.15 8.72
C MET A 82 -13.75 4.51 8.93
N PRO A 83 -13.60 5.21 10.08
CA PRO A 83 -14.16 6.57 10.23
C PRO A 83 -13.59 7.55 9.22
N TYR A 84 -12.27 7.52 8.98
CA TYR A 84 -11.60 8.34 7.96
C TYR A 84 -12.14 8.04 6.55
N ILE A 85 -12.22 6.76 6.19
CA ILE A 85 -12.71 6.32 4.89
C ILE A 85 -14.18 6.71 4.69
N TYR A 86 -14.99 6.60 5.73
CA TYR A 86 -16.39 7.03 5.70
C TYR A 86 -16.50 8.54 5.47
N SER A 87 -15.64 9.34 6.11
CA SER A 87 -15.57 10.78 5.87
C SER A 87 -15.17 11.11 4.43
N LEU A 88 -14.19 10.37 3.87
CA LEU A 88 -13.82 10.52 2.45
C LEU A 88 -14.97 10.16 1.50
N ALA A 89 -15.75 9.14 1.84
CA ALA A 89 -16.95 8.81 1.06
C ALA A 89 -18.01 9.93 1.14
N GLY A 90 -18.15 10.56 2.31
CA GLY A 90 -18.99 11.77 2.47
C GLY A 90 -18.50 12.92 1.61
N MET A 91 -17.20 13.21 1.62
CA MET A 91 -16.60 14.23 0.74
C MET A 91 -16.83 13.92 -0.74
N THR A 92 -16.75 12.64 -1.12
CA THR A 92 -17.05 12.22 -2.50
C THR A 92 -18.49 12.51 -2.88
N TRP A 93 -19.43 12.28 -1.96
CA TRP A 93 -20.86 12.50 -2.20
C TRP A 93 -21.26 13.97 -2.21
N PHE A 94 -20.72 14.77 -1.27
CA PHE A 94 -21.15 16.15 -1.09
C PHE A 94 -20.31 17.18 -1.85
N ASP A 95 -19.01 16.86 -2.09
CA ASP A 95 -18.02 17.82 -2.58
C ASP A 95 -17.32 17.34 -3.87
N ASP A 96 -17.81 16.25 -4.51
CA ASP A 96 -17.21 15.63 -5.70
C ASP A 96 -15.73 15.26 -5.52
N TYR A 97 -15.32 14.97 -4.27
CA TYR A 97 -13.94 14.61 -3.94
C TYR A 97 -13.55 13.24 -4.49
N THR A 98 -12.28 13.06 -4.82
CA THR A 98 -11.72 11.77 -5.27
C THR A 98 -10.84 11.18 -4.17
N ILE A 99 -11.18 9.97 -3.69
CA ILE A 99 -10.51 9.32 -2.54
C ILE A 99 -9.05 8.98 -2.84
N MET A 100 -8.76 8.39 -4.01
CA MET A 100 -7.40 8.15 -4.51
C MET A 100 -7.04 9.23 -5.51
N ARG A 101 -5.96 9.94 -5.25
CA ARG A 101 -5.55 11.10 -6.06
C ARG A 101 -4.09 10.98 -6.48
N PRO A 102 -3.76 11.04 -7.77
CA PRO A 102 -2.38 11.22 -8.17
C PRO A 102 -1.82 12.52 -7.56
N LEU A 103 -0.52 12.54 -7.26
CA LEU A 103 0.11 13.68 -6.58
C LEU A 103 -0.13 15.02 -7.29
N VAL A 104 -0.18 15.00 -8.62
CA VAL A 104 -0.41 16.20 -9.45
C VAL A 104 -1.75 16.90 -9.17
N MET A 105 -2.75 16.20 -8.62
CA MET A 105 -4.04 16.82 -8.28
C MET A 105 -3.98 17.66 -7.00
N ASP A 106 -3.06 17.33 -6.09
CA ASP A 106 -2.96 18.00 -4.78
C ASP A 106 -1.75 18.94 -4.69
N PHE A 107 -0.76 18.77 -5.56
CA PHE A 107 0.50 19.54 -5.57
C PHE A 107 0.74 20.20 -6.91
N THR A 108 -0.24 20.92 -7.44
CA THR A 108 -0.25 21.52 -8.78
C THR A 108 0.87 22.53 -9.04
N ALA A 109 1.43 23.12 -7.99
CA ALA A 109 2.56 24.06 -8.10
C ALA A 109 3.93 23.37 -8.13
N ASP A 110 3.98 22.06 -7.89
CA ASP A 110 5.21 21.27 -7.83
C ASP A 110 5.38 20.48 -9.13
N ALA A 111 6.22 20.98 -10.04
CA ALA A 111 6.43 20.36 -11.35
C ALA A 111 7.00 18.94 -11.26
N GLU A 112 7.70 18.59 -10.18
CA GLU A 112 8.30 17.27 -9.98
C GLU A 112 7.26 16.15 -9.87
N VAL A 113 6.01 16.46 -9.50
CA VAL A 113 4.96 15.44 -9.37
C VAL A 113 4.26 15.08 -10.68
N ASN A 114 4.48 15.81 -11.77
CA ASN A 114 3.73 15.65 -13.00
C ASN A 114 3.81 14.24 -13.61
N ASP A 115 4.99 13.60 -13.50
CA ASP A 115 5.25 12.29 -14.08
C ASP A 115 5.32 11.16 -13.02
N ILE A 116 4.94 11.44 -11.77
CA ILE A 116 4.94 10.43 -10.71
C ILE A 116 3.65 9.59 -10.79
N GLY A 117 3.76 8.38 -11.33
CA GLY A 117 2.65 7.45 -11.47
C GLY A 117 2.59 6.33 -10.42
N ASP A 118 3.54 6.28 -9.49
CA ASP A 118 3.71 5.19 -8.53
C ASP A 118 3.60 5.62 -7.05
N GLN A 119 3.11 6.84 -6.83
CA GLN A 119 2.75 7.40 -5.53
C GLN A 119 1.39 8.09 -5.65
N PHE A 120 0.60 8.07 -4.58
CA PHE A 120 -0.70 8.74 -4.58
C PHE A 120 -1.10 9.19 -3.18
N MET A 121 -2.05 10.14 -3.13
CA MET A 121 -2.74 10.51 -1.90
C MET A 121 -3.97 9.64 -1.69
N PHE A 122 -4.14 9.12 -0.50
CA PHE A 122 -5.37 8.49 -0.03
C PHE A 122 -6.09 9.46 0.92
N GLY A 123 -7.05 10.18 0.36
CA GLY A 123 -7.59 11.38 1.00
C GLY A 123 -6.53 12.48 1.15
N PRO A 124 -6.81 13.54 1.92
CA PRO A 124 -5.90 14.68 2.07
C PRO A 124 -4.67 14.38 2.92
N SER A 125 -4.68 13.29 3.71
CA SER A 125 -3.70 13.08 4.77
C SER A 125 -2.62 12.06 4.46
N PHE A 126 -2.91 10.98 3.73
CA PHE A 126 -1.97 9.88 3.56
C PHE A 126 -1.34 9.88 2.17
N MET A 127 -0.01 9.92 2.12
CA MET A 127 0.77 9.61 0.92
C MET A 127 1.20 8.15 0.96
N VAL A 128 0.83 7.41 -0.08
CA VAL A 128 1.05 5.97 -0.21
C VAL A 128 1.99 5.71 -1.37
N SER A 129 3.03 4.90 -1.13
CA SER A 129 4.07 4.59 -2.11
C SER A 129 4.22 3.07 -2.24
N PRO A 130 3.40 2.39 -3.06
CA PRO A 130 3.39 0.93 -3.16
C PRO A 130 4.72 0.36 -3.63
N VAL A 131 5.09 -0.82 -3.11
CA VAL A 131 6.19 -1.64 -3.63
C VAL A 131 5.62 -2.61 -4.64
N TYR A 132 6.02 -2.48 -5.90
CA TYR A 132 5.43 -3.20 -7.04
C TYR A 132 6.38 -4.15 -7.76
N ARG A 133 7.64 -4.28 -7.29
CA ARG A 133 8.59 -5.24 -7.82
C ARG A 133 8.88 -6.32 -6.79
N TYR A 134 8.89 -7.57 -7.24
CA TYR A 134 9.24 -8.70 -6.39
C TYR A 134 10.66 -8.55 -5.86
N GLY A 135 10.81 -8.76 -4.56
CA GLY A 135 12.11 -8.72 -3.89
C GLY A 135 12.61 -7.34 -3.48
N ASP A 136 11.98 -6.25 -3.89
CA ASP A 136 12.37 -4.91 -3.47
C ASP A 136 12.15 -4.72 -1.96
N ARG A 137 13.16 -4.14 -1.30
CA ARG A 137 13.15 -3.81 0.14
C ARG A 137 13.44 -2.33 0.40
N SER A 138 13.50 -1.57 -0.67
CA SER A 138 13.57 -0.10 -0.65
C SER A 138 13.02 0.44 -1.96
N ARG A 139 12.62 1.70 -1.96
CA ARG A 139 12.26 2.41 -3.18
C ARG A 139 12.55 3.89 -3.05
N GLU A 140 12.76 4.56 -4.17
CA GLU A 140 12.82 6.02 -4.20
C GLU A 140 11.40 6.58 -4.03
N ILE A 141 11.28 7.62 -3.21
CA ILE A 141 10.06 8.38 -2.97
C ILE A 141 10.37 9.85 -3.15
N TYR A 142 9.53 10.54 -3.88
CA TYR A 142 9.49 11.99 -3.87
C TYR A 142 8.51 12.46 -2.81
N PHE A 143 8.94 13.39 -2.00
CA PHE A 143 8.11 14.07 -1.00
C PHE A 143 7.67 15.42 -1.59
N PRO A 144 6.41 15.57 -2.04
CA PRO A 144 5.94 16.82 -2.61
C PRO A 144 6.16 18.02 -1.70
N GLN A 145 6.32 19.19 -2.30
CA GLN A 145 6.45 20.45 -1.56
C GLN A 145 5.21 20.69 -0.71
N ALA A 146 5.38 20.69 0.58
CA ALA A 146 4.36 20.89 1.61
C ALA A 146 5.05 21.30 2.92
N GLU A 147 4.28 21.64 3.95
CA GLU A 147 4.77 21.90 5.31
C GLU A 147 5.63 20.77 5.90
N GLY A 148 5.48 19.57 5.35
CA GLY A 148 6.27 18.38 5.66
C GLY A 148 5.44 17.12 5.75
N TRP A 149 6.12 16.04 6.06
CA TRP A 149 5.58 14.69 6.10
C TRP A 149 6.03 13.99 7.36
N TYR A 150 5.21 13.11 7.89
CA TYR A 150 5.59 12.26 9.01
C TYR A 150 5.52 10.80 8.57
N ASP A 151 6.60 10.06 8.79
CA ASP A 151 6.57 8.61 8.62
C ASP A 151 5.48 8.01 9.53
N PHE A 152 4.55 7.28 8.95
CA PHE A 152 3.38 6.76 9.66
C PHE A 152 3.74 5.83 10.82
N TYR A 153 4.84 5.08 10.69
CA TYR A 153 5.20 4.06 11.68
C TYR A 153 6.06 4.61 12.82
N SER A 154 6.93 5.55 12.52
CA SER A 154 7.90 6.08 13.48
C SER A 154 7.60 7.50 13.96
N GLY A 155 6.72 8.22 13.27
CA GLY A 155 6.47 9.63 13.53
C GLY A 155 7.64 10.56 13.17
N LYS A 156 8.68 10.06 12.49
CA LYS A 156 9.81 10.89 12.07
C LYS A 156 9.40 11.88 11.00
N PHE A 157 9.84 13.12 11.18
CA PHE A 157 9.62 14.20 10.23
C PHE A 157 10.48 14.04 8.97
N GLN A 158 9.90 14.38 7.83
CA GLN A 158 10.51 14.44 6.53
C GLN A 158 10.11 15.75 5.83
N ALA A 159 11.10 16.52 5.38
CA ALA A 159 10.84 17.74 4.62
C ALA A 159 10.24 17.43 3.24
N GLY A 160 9.45 18.36 2.71
CA GLY A 160 8.98 18.34 1.32
C GLY A 160 10.04 18.81 0.33
N GLY A 161 9.79 18.59 -0.97
CA GLY A 161 10.68 18.98 -2.07
C GLY A 161 11.91 18.08 -2.26
N GLU A 162 11.93 16.88 -1.70
CA GLU A 162 13.10 16.00 -1.71
C GLU A 162 12.77 14.59 -2.25
N ARG A 163 13.76 13.98 -2.92
CA ARG A 163 13.74 12.54 -3.27
C ARG A 163 14.62 11.77 -2.30
N LYS A 164 14.12 10.67 -1.78
CA LYS A 164 14.88 9.78 -0.88
C LYS A 164 14.61 8.32 -1.18
N VAL A 165 15.64 7.51 -1.01
CA VAL A 165 15.50 6.05 -0.97
C VAL A 165 15.04 5.68 0.43
N ILE A 166 13.84 5.09 0.51
CA ILE A 166 13.20 4.71 1.75
C ILE A 166 13.18 3.19 1.85
N GLU A 167 13.50 2.68 3.04
CA GLU A 167 13.36 1.26 3.32
C GLU A 167 11.89 0.83 3.23
N ALA A 168 11.67 -0.28 2.55
CA ALA A 168 10.36 -0.89 2.35
C ALA A 168 10.43 -2.38 2.69
N PRO A 169 10.60 -2.72 3.97
CA PRO A 169 10.70 -4.11 4.38
C PRO A 169 9.47 -4.90 3.93
N TYR A 170 9.60 -6.21 3.92
CA TYR A 170 8.55 -7.10 3.42
C TYR A 170 7.18 -6.81 4.05
N GLU A 171 7.16 -6.48 5.33
CA GLU A 171 5.96 -6.29 6.14
C GLU A 171 5.32 -4.91 5.98
N ARG A 172 5.98 -3.96 5.31
CA ARG A 172 5.53 -2.57 5.29
C ARG A 172 5.54 -1.95 3.90
N ILE A 173 4.52 -1.14 3.63
CA ILE A 173 4.48 -0.19 2.53
C ILE A 173 4.98 1.17 3.06
N PRO A 174 5.82 1.91 2.35
CA PRO A 174 6.12 3.29 2.71
C PRO A 174 4.85 4.12 2.74
N LEU A 175 4.56 4.69 3.90
CA LEU A 175 3.34 5.43 4.21
C LEU A 175 3.70 6.67 5.02
N TYR A 176 3.22 7.82 4.57
CA TYR A 176 3.49 9.11 5.20
C TYR A 176 2.20 9.88 5.44
N VAL A 177 2.19 10.67 6.51
CA VAL A 177 1.10 11.56 6.85
C VAL A 177 1.53 12.99 6.54
N ARG A 178 0.72 13.70 5.77
CA ARG A 178 0.93 15.11 5.47
C ARG A 178 0.77 15.94 6.75
N ARG A 179 1.72 16.83 7.01
CA ARG A 179 1.55 17.85 8.05
C ARG A 179 0.42 18.79 7.64
N SER A 180 -0.55 19.01 8.52
CA SER A 180 -1.61 19.99 8.28
C SER A 180 -1.14 21.40 8.61
N GLU A 181 -1.59 22.38 7.83
CA GLU A 181 -1.29 23.80 8.05
C GLU A 181 -2.10 24.41 9.22
N GLU A 182 -3.09 23.69 9.74
CA GLU A 182 -4.06 24.20 10.72
C GLU A 182 -3.53 24.35 12.16
N HIS A 183 -2.26 24.03 12.43
CA HIS A 183 -1.71 24.08 13.80
C HIS A 183 -0.62 25.14 14.00
N THR A 184 -0.62 26.21 13.22
CA THR A 184 0.30 27.34 13.37
C THR A 184 -0.40 28.62 13.86
N SER A 185 -1.36 28.48 14.77
CA SER A 185 -1.93 29.63 15.49
C SER A 185 -1.78 29.45 16.99
#